data_5f465894b1aac664f6839b3c7e58ae29
#
_entry.id   5f465894b1aac664f6839b3c7e58ae29
#
_cell.length_a   1.000
_cell.length_b   1.000
_cell.length_c   1.000
_cell.angle_alpha   90.00
_cell.angle_beta   90.00
_cell.angle_gamma   90.00
#
_symmetry.space_group_name_H-M   'P 1'
#
loop_
_entity.id
_entity.type
_entity.pdbx_description
1 polymer ?
#
loop_
_entity_poly.entity_id
_entity_poly.type
_entity_poly.pdbx_seq_one_letter_code
_entity_poly.pdbx_strand_id
1 'polypeptide(L)'
;MRGAIDDISRGDSASLLKKAPPELAGPIQSSFEPMRRALPQAPLEISAANADWVSGNGVRTGHAVYQVHGKSGWALLEATTRTSGGRTTLVGIYVKSTAVEPSKLNGFGFETAGSTKFAMLLAMLAAFAVTVAALIRVWRSGLFRHRWLWTIGCLVGVTTLRLNWSTGEFYFQPISVLLFSAAATKQPIYAPWVLAVGAPLVALVVLLRRKGHPAA
;
A
#
# COMPACT_ATOMS: atom_id res chain seq x y z
N MET A 1 -4.49 15.86 -16.26
CA MET A 1 -3.20 15.52 -15.61
C MET A 1 -2.00 15.62 -16.54
N ARG A 2 -1.98 14.96 -17.70
CA ARG A 2 -0.88 15.13 -18.69
C ARG A 2 -0.55 16.59 -18.98
N GLY A 3 -1.56 17.46 -19.15
CA GLY A 3 -1.35 18.89 -19.35
C GLY A 3 -0.65 19.64 -18.20
N ALA A 4 -0.68 19.15 -16.96
CA ALA A 4 0.11 19.74 -15.88
C ALA A 4 1.59 19.34 -15.97
N ILE A 5 1.88 18.10 -16.40
CA ILE A 5 3.26 17.64 -16.65
C ILE A 5 3.88 18.41 -17.81
N ASP A 6 3.11 18.63 -18.88
CA ASP A 6 3.54 19.42 -20.03
C ASP A 6 3.80 20.89 -19.65
N ASP A 7 2.98 21.49 -18.79
CA ASP A 7 3.18 22.85 -18.30
C ASP A 7 4.49 22.96 -17.50
N ILE A 8 4.73 22.00 -16.57
CA ILE A 8 5.97 21.99 -15.77
C ILE A 8 7.19 21.79 -16.68
N SER A 9 7.12 20.85 -17.62
CA SER A 9 8.25 20.54 -18.52
C SER A 9 8.62 21.72 -19.42
N ARG A 10 7.60 22.49 -19.87
CA ARG A 10 7.77 23.70 -20.69
C ARG A 10 8.15 24.94 -19.89
N GLY A 11 8.10 24.87 -18.57
CA GLY A 11 8.33 26.05 -17.70
C GLY A 11 7.15 27.01 -17.63
N ASP A 12 5.95 26.59 -17.99
CA ASP A 12 4.72 27.40 -17.99
C ASP A 12 4.01 27.33 -16.62
N SER A 13 4.53 28.08 -15.66
CA SER A 13 3.93 28.19 -14.33
C SER A 13 2.55 28.86 -14.36
N ALA A 14 2.32 29.80 -15.28
CA ALA A 14 1.05 30.51 -15.38
C ALA A 14 -0.10 29.59 -15.80
N SER A 15 0.14 28.66 -16.72
CA SER A 15 -0.85 27.64 -17.11
C SER A 15 -1.17 26.67 -15.97
N LEU A 16 -0.15 26.26 -15.20
CA LEU A 16 -0.33 25.39 -14.03
C LEU A 16 -1.16 26.09 -12.93
N LEU A 17 -0.88 27.37 -12.65
CA LEU A 17 -1.60 28.15 -11.65
C LEU A 17 -3.09 28.34 -11.98
N LYS A 18 -3.46 28.46 -13.27
CA LYS A 18 -4.86 28.51 -13.69
C LYS A 18 -5.67 27.23 -13.36
N LYS A 19 -4.98 26.10 -13.15
CA LYS A 19 -5.60 24.80 -12.82
C LYS A 19 -5.73 24.58 -11.31
N ALA A 20 -5.08 25.42 -10.51
CA ALA A 20 -5.07 25.35 -9.05
C ALA A 20 -6.00 26.41 -8.43
N PRO A 21 -6.50 26.18 -7.21
CA PRO A 21 -7.22 27.20 -6.46
C PRO A 21 -6.25 28.32 -6.01
N PRO A 22 -6.77 29.55 -5.83
CA PRO A 22 -5.93 30.73 -5.51
C PRO A 22 -5.05 30.55 -4.27
N GLU A 23 -5.53 29.80 -3.27
CA GLU A 23 -4.84 29.53 -2.01
C GLU A 23 -3.52 28.75 -2.20
N LEU A 24 -3.42 28.01 -3.29
CA LEU A 24 -2.24 27.20 -3.62
C LEU A 24 -1.28 27.89 -4.59
N ALA A 25 -1.60 29.10 -5.06
CA ALA A 25 -0.76 29.81 -6.02
C ALA A 25 0.65 30.09 -5.48
N GLY A 26 0.78 30.56 -4.24
CA GLY A 26 2.07 30.81 -3.60
C GLY A 26 2.92 29.54 -3.42
N PRO A 27 2.41 28.48 -2.78
CA PRO A 27 3.10 27.19 -2.66
C PRO A 27 3.51 26.58 -4.00
N ILE A 28 2.65 26.61 -5.01
CA ILE A 28 2.97 26.08 -6.35
C ILE A 28 4.09 26.92 -6.98
N GLN A 29 4.02 28.24 -6.91
CA GLN A 29 5.02 29.12 -7.51
C GLN A 29 6.40 28.94 -6.86
N SER A 30 6.47 28.80 -5.52
CA SER A 30 7.72 28.55 -4.82
C SER A 30 8.32 27.17 -5.11
N SER A 31 7.48 26.17 -5.38
CA SER A 31 7.90 24.79 -5.66
C SER A 31 8.11 24.51 -7.16
N PHE A 32 7.74 25.45 -8.05
CA PHE A 32 7.74 25.22 -9.49
C PHE A 32 9.11 24.87 -10.06
N GLU A 33 10.13 25.68 -9.76
CA GLU A 33 11.49 25.41 -10.23
C GLU A 33 12.11 24.13 -9.65
N PRO A 34 11.97 23.82 -8.36
CA PRO A 34 12.31 22.49 -7.84
C PRO A 34 11.63 21.35 -8.57
N MET A 35 10.31 21.43 -8.84
CA MET A 35 9.58 20.40 -9.57
C MET A 35 10.09 20.26 -11.01
N ARG A 36 10.34 21.38 -11.69
CA ARG A 36 10.88 21.38 -13.06
C ARG A 36 12.25 20.70 -13.14
N ARG A 37 13.13 20.99 -12.17
CA ARG A 37 14.46 20.34 -12.08
C ARG A 37 14.40 18.86 -11.75
N ALA A 38 13.36 18.42 -11.06
CA ALA A 38 13.15 17.01 -10.71
C ALA A 38 12.60 16.19 -11.88
N LEU A 39 12.01 16.83 -12.90
CA LEU A 39 11.57 16.13 -14.12
C LEU A 39 12.78 15.78 -15.00
N PRO A 40 12.75 14.59 -15.64
CA PRO A 40 13.77 14.23 -16.61
C PRO A 40 13.67 15.09 -17.87
N GLN A 41 14.75 15.10 -18.66
CA GLN A 41 14.79 15.84 -19.94
C GLN A 41 13.89 15.18 -21.00
N ALA A 42 13.26 16.02 -21.82
CA ALA A 42 12.42 15.57 -22.94
C ALA A 42 13.22 14.76 -23.99
N PRO A 43 12.58 13.85 -24.74
CA PRO A 43 11.13 13.54 -24.72
C PRO A 43 10.71 12.78 -23.47
N LEU A 44 9.47 13.04 -22.99
CA LEU A 44 8.92 12.42 -21.78
C LEU A 44 7.95 11.28 -22.14
N GLU A 45 8.20 10.11 -21.58
CA GLU A 45 7.27 8.99 -21.58
C GLU A 45 6.53 8.97 -20.24
N ILE A 46 5.21 9.12 -20.28
CA ILE A 46 4.38 9.23 -19.09
C ILE A 46 3.48 8.00 -18.99
N SER A 47 3.63 7.25 -17.91
CA SER A 47 2.76 6.11 -17.60
C SER A 47 2.08 6.30 -16.25
N ALA A 48 0.78 5.94 -16.17
CA ALA A 48 0.07 5.93 -14.89
C ALA A 48 0.53 4.73 -14.06
N ALA A 49 0.94 5.00 -12.82
CA ALA A 49 1.37 3.97 -11.88
C ALA A 49 0.26 3.59 -10.89
N ASN A 50 -0.51 4.56 -10.44
CA ASN A 50 -1.65 4.35 -9.55
C ASN A 50 -2.67 5.49 -9.73
N ALA A 51 -3.94 5.20 -9.48
CA ALA A 51 -4.97 6.20 -9.35
C ALA A 51 -6.05 5.69 -8.40
N ASP A 52 -6.38 6.50 -7.42
CA ASP A 52 -7.45 6.23 -6.46
C ASP A 52 -8.28 7.49 -6.25
N TRP A 53 -9.50 7.31 -5.75
CA TRP A 53 -10.38 8.42 -5.43
C TRP A 53 -11.29 8.08 -4.26
N VAL A 54 -11.59 9.11 -3.50
CA VAL A 54 -12.56 9.08 -2.41
C VAL A 54 -13.67 10.06 -2.72
N SER A 55 -14.92 9.63 -2.53
CA SER A 55 -16.10 10.47 -2.75
C SER A 55 -16.89 10.61 -1.45
N GLY A 56 -17.30 11.82 -1.11
CA GLY A 56 -18.13 12.12 0.04
C GLY A 56 -18.71 13.54 -0.04
N ASN A 57 -19.92 13.72 0.44
CA ASN A 57 -20.60 15.05 0.53
C ASN A 57 -20.57 15.86 -0.78
N GLY A 58 -20.75 15.21 -1.95
CA GLY A 58 -20.73 15.87 -3.25
C GLY A 58 -19.34 16.32 -3.72
N VAL A 59 -18.29 15.95 -3.00
CA VAL A 59 -16.88 16.21 -3.35
C VAL A 59 -16.20 14.90 -3.68
N ARG A 60 -15.43 14.86 -4.78
CA ARG A 60 -14.57 13.75 -5.16
C ARG A 60 -13.13 14.21 -5.14
N THR A 61 -12.31 13.57 -4.31
CA THR A 61 -10.86 13.78 -4.28
C THR A 61 -10.19 12.61 -4.97
N GLY A 62 -9.40 12.88 -6.01
CA GLY A 62 -8.63 11.89 -6.75
C GLY A 62 -7.14 12.10 -6.49
N HIS A 63 -6.42 11.03 -6.24
CA HIS A 63 -4.97 10.99 -6.15
C HIS A 63 -4.44 10.11 -7.28
N ALA A 64 -3.50 10.62 -8.04
CA ALA A 64 -2.91 9.89 -9.15
C ALA A 64 -1.38 9.99 -9.11
N VAL A 65 -0.73 8.87 -9.36
CA VAL A 65 0.72 8.72 -9.39
C VAL A 65 1.14 8.34 -10.80
N TYR A 66 2.08 9.09 -11.35
CA TYR A 66 2.64 8.86 -12.68
C TYR A 66 4.13 8.59 -12.58
N GLN A 67 4.60 7.69 -13.41
CA GLN A 67 6.02 7.50 -13.69
C GLN A 67 6.34 8.29 -14.95
N VAL A 68 7.39 9.08 -14.89
CA VAL A 68 7.87 9.89 -16.00
C VAL A 68 9.28 9.47 -16.32
N HIS A 69 9.51 9.00 -17.54
CA HIS A 69 10.81 8.63 -18.07
C HIS A 69 11.26 9.65 -19.09
N GLY A 70 12.52 9.97 -19.11
CA GLY A 70 13.15 10.86 -20.09
C GLY A 70 14.64 10.58 -20.22
N LYS A 71 15.35 11.39 -21.02
CA LYS A 71 16.78 11.17 -21.31
C LYS A 71 17.69 11.16 -20.08
N SER A 72 17.34 11.91 -19.03
CA SER A 72 18.17 12.04 -17.83
C SER A 72 17.75 11.11 -16.68
N GLY A 73 16.81 10.19 -16.91
CA GLY A 73 16.36 9.20 -15.91
C GLY A 73 14.87 9.18 -15.67
N TRP A 74 14.48 8.95 -14.44
CA TRP A 74 13.10 8.75 -14.02
C TRP A 74 12.65 9.80 -13.02
N ALA A 75 11.35 10.10 -13.02
CA ALA A 75 10.70 10.85 -11.94
C ALA A 75 9.37 10.20 -11.57
N LEU A 76 8.98 10.36 -10.32
CA LEU A 76 7.66 10.08 -9.80
C LEU A 76 6.92 11.40 -9.67
N LEU A 77 5.72 11.46 -10.23
CA LEU A 77 4.83 12.62 -10.11
C LEU A 77 3.55 12.18 -9.40
N GLU A 78 3.25 12.82 -8.31
CA GLU A 78 2.00 12.65 -7.57
C GLU A 78 1.15 13.89 -7.75
N ALA A 79 -0.13 13.68 -8.00
CA ALA A 79 -1.05 14.78 -8.16
C ALA A 79 -2.40 14.47 -7.50
N THR A 80 -2.89 15.43 -6.74
CA THR A 80 -4.18 15.36 -6.08
C THR A 80 -5.13 16.36 -6.72
N THR A 81 -6.32 15.89 -7.07
CA THR A 81 -7.39 16.71 -7.65
C THR A 81 -8.62 16.67 -6.78
N ARG A 82 -9.36 17.75 -6.79
CA ARG A 82 -10.66 17.86 -6.12
C ARG A 82 -11.73 18.26 -7.12
N THR A 83 -12.79 17.47 -7.21
CA THR A 83 -13.96 17.75 -8.05
C THR A 83 -15.14 18.09 -7.16
N SER A 84 -15.73 19.27 -7.37
CA SER A 84 -16.93 19.74 -6.68
C SER A 84 -17.77 20.55 -7.65
N GLY A 85 -19.08 20.32 -7.70
CA GLY A 85 -19.99 21.01 -8.63
C GLY A 85 -19.59 20.85 -10.11
N GLY A 86 -19.04 19.71 -10.52
CA GLY A 86 -18.58 19.45 -11.88
C GLY A 86 -17.26 20.14 -12.26
N ARG A 87 -16.64 20.92 -11.36
CA ARG A 87 -15.37 21.59 -11.59
C ARG A 87 -14.24 20.80 -10.92
N THR A 88 -13.20 20.47 -11.67
CA THR A 88 -12.02 19.78 -11.15
C THR A 88 -10.86 20.78 -11.01
N THR A 89 -10.28 20.84 -9.82
CA THR A 89 -9.13 21.69 -9.50
C THR A 89 -7.96 20.82 -9.04
N LEU A 90 -6.73 21.24 -9.31
CA LEU A 90 -5.50 20.62 -8.84
C LEU A 90 -5.23 21.16 -7.43
N VAL A 91 -5.29 20.29 -6.40
CA VAL A 91 -5.09 20.68 -5.00
C VAL A 91 -3.75 20.27 -4.43
N GLY A 92 -2.97 19.50 -5.18
CA GLY A 92 -1.61 19.13 -4.81
C GLY A 92 -0.85 18.55 -5.99
N ILE A 93 0.43 18.89 -6.09
CA ILE A 93 1.34 18.29 -7.06
C ILE A 93 2.72 18.16 -6.44
N TYR A 94 3.34 17.02 -6.64
CA TYR A 94 4.67 16.71 -6.14
C TYR A 94 5.47 15.95 -7.19
N VAL A 95 6.72 16.31 -7.38
CA VAL A 95 7.65 15.66 -8.30
C VAL A 95 8.92 15.28 -7.57
N LYS A 96 9.34 14.02 -7.74
CA LYS A 96 10.57 13.49 -7.16
C LYS A 96 11.35 12.74 -8.23
N SER A 97 12.59 13.14 -8.47
CA SER A 97 13.52 12.37 -9.31
C SER A 97 13.89 11.05 -8.65
N THR A 98 14.07 10.01 -9.46
CA THR A 98 14.49 8.69 -9.00
C THR A 98 15.59 8.15 -9.90
N ALA A 99 16.58 7.46 -9.29
CA ALA A 99 17.70 6.89 -10.04
C ALA A 99 17.29 5.68 -10.89
N VAL A 100 16.22 5.00 -10.50
CA VAL A 100 15.69 3.81 -11.18
C VAL A 100 14.19 3.97 -11.41
N GLU A 101 13.65 3.14 -12.28
CA GLU A 101 12.21 3.07 -12.52
C GLU A 101 11.43 2.94 -11.20
N PRO A 102 10.45 3.84 -10.92
CA PRO A 102 9.72 3.85 -9.65
C PRO A 102 9.03 2.52 -9.31
N SER A 103 8.56 1.77 -10.30
CA SER A 103 7.97 0.44 -10.11
C SER A 103 8.96 -0.58 -9.55
N LYS A 104 10.26 -0.41 -9.83
CA LYS A 104 11.36 -1.25 -9.33
C LYS A 104 11.93 -0.77 -8.00
N LEU A 105 11.57 0.46 -7.58
CA LEU A 105 11.92 0.92 -6.24
C LEU A 105 11.32 -0.03 -5.19
N ASN A 106 12.16 -0.42 -4.23
CA ASN A 106 11.73 -1.31 -3.15
C ASN A 106 11.13 -2.64 -3.67
N GLY A 107 11.72 -3.21 -4.71
CA GLY A 107 11.36 -4.54 -5.22
C GLY A 107 11.47 -5.62 -4.13
N PHE A 108 10.67 -6.66 -4.26
CA PHE A 108 10.75 -7.83 -3.39
C PHE A 108 11.93 -8.71 -3.85
N GLY A 109 13.13 -8.42 -3.35
CA GLY A 109 14.33 -9.19 -3.68
C GLY A 109 14.78 -10.07 -2.50
N PHE A 110 15.28 -11.27 -2.80
CA PHE A 110 15.85 -12.18 -1.80
C PHE A 110 17.36 -12.01 -1.62
N GLU A 111 18.03 -11.35 -2.55
CA GLU A 111 19.49 -11.18 -2.55
C GLU A 111 20.02 -10.43 -1.31
N THR A 112 19.22 -9.50 -0.80
CA THR A 112 19.53 -8.72 0.41
C THR A 112 18.74 -9.17 1.64
N ALA A 113 18.07 -10.34 1.56
CA ALA A 113 17.24 -10.83 2.63
C ALA A 113 18.11 -11.47 3.73
N GLY A 114 18.35 -10.74 4.81
CA GLY A 114 18.97 -11.29 6.03
C GLY A 114 18.05 -12.29 6.72
N SER A 115 18.59 -13.01 7.71
CA SER A 115 17.89 -14.04 8.49
C SER A 115 16.53 -13.59 9.05
N THR A 116 16.43 -12.35 9.44
CA THR A 116 15.21 -11.74 10.00
C THR A 116 14.04 -11.70 8.99
N LYS A 117 14.34 -11.38 7.73
CA LYS A 117 13.33 -11.36 6.66
C LYS A 117 12.82 -12.77 6.35
N PHE A 118 13.74 -13.76 6.32
CA PHE A 118 13.37 -15.17 6.17
C PHE A 118 12.54 -15.68 7.34
N ALA A 119 12.91 -15.32 8.58
CA ALA A 119 12.15 -15.68 9.77
C ALA A 119 10.72 -15.12 9.70
N MET A 120 10.56 -13.89 9.22
CA MET A 120 9.22 -13.29 9.03
C MET A 120 8.40 -14.04 7.98
N LEU A 121 8.99 -14.43 6.85
CA LEU A 121 8.30 -15.24 5.83
C LEU A 121 7.88 -16.60 6.38
N LEU A 122 8.75 -17.27 7.13
CA LEU A 122 8.42 -18.53 7.78
C LEU A 122 7.30 -18.37 8.81
N ALA A 123 7.32 -17.30 9.61
CA ALA A 123 6.26 -16.99 10.55
C ALA A 123 4.90 -16.77 9.86
N MET A 124 4.90 -16.05 8.73
CA MET A 124 3.69 -15.84 7.91
C MET A 124 3.15 -17.17 7.36
N LEU A 125 4.03 -18.01 6.80
CA LEU A 125 3.65 -19.33 6.28
C LEU A 125 3.12 -20.24 7.40
N ALA A 126 3.74 -20.23 8.56
CA ALA A 126 3.30 -21.00 9.72
C ALA A 126 1.92 -20.53 10.22
N ALA A 127 1.73 -19.21 10.37
CA ALA A 127 0.44 -18.65 10.79
C ALA A 127 -0.68 -18.99 9.79
N PHE A 128 -0.40 -18.89 8.50
CA PHE A 128 -1.33 -19.29 7.44
C PHE A 128 -1.66 -20.79 7.49
N ALA A 129 -0.64 -21.65 7.62
CA ALA A 129 -0.82 -23.09 7.72
C ALA A 129 -1.63 -23.50 8.95
N VAL A 130 -1.39 -22.88 10.10
CA VAL A 130 -2.17 -23.08 11.33
C VAL A 130 -3.63 -22.68 11.10
N THR A 131 -3.88 -21.56 10.46
CA THR A 131 -5.24 -21.11 10.13
C THR A 131 -5.96 -22.10 9.22
N VAL A 132 -5.31 -22.54 8.14
CA VAL A 132 -5.89 -23.53 7.20
C VAL A 132 -6.16 -24.87 7.89
N ALA A 133 -5.21 -25.38 8.69
CA ALA A 133 -5.37 -26.62 9.44
C ALA A 133 -6.55 -26.55 10.42
N ALA A 134 -6.71 -25.42 11.11
CA ALA A 134 -7.83 -25.18 12.01
C ALA A 134 -9.17 -25.15 11.25
N LEU A 135 -9.24 -24.50 10.10
CA LEU A 135 -10.44 -24.50 9.25
C LEU A 135 -10.83 -25.91 8.82
N ILE A 136 -9.87 -26.70 8.33
CA ILE A 136 -10.11 -28.11 7.97
C ILE A 136 -10.66 -28.88 9.18
N ARG A 137 -10.09 -28.67 10.37
CA ARG A 137 -10.54 -29.34 11.59
C ARG A 137 -11.95 -28.93 12.00
N VAL A 138 -12.31 -27.64 11.92
CA VAL A 138 -13.66 -27.14 12.22
C VAL A 138 -14.70 -27.86 11.36
N TRP A 139 -14.42 -28.06 10.07
CA TRP A 139 -15.37 -28.65 9.14
C TRP A 139 -15.42 -30.19 9.21
N ARG A 140 -14.28 -30.86 9.51
CA ARG A 140 -14.18 -32.31 9.52
C ARG A 140 -14.50 -32.96 10.86
N SER A 141 -14.27 -32.29 12.00
CA SER A 141 -14.29 -32.98 13.30
C SER A 141 -15.68 -33.18 13.92
N GLY A 142 -16.70 -32.48 13.46
CA GLY A 142 -18.03 -32.51 14.09
C GLY A 142 -18.11 -31.93 15.51
N LEU A 143 -16.96 -31.50 16.09
CA LEU A 143 -16.83 -31.02 17.47
C LEU A 143 -17.42 -29.63 17.72
N PHE A 144 -17.71 -28.88 16.68
CA PHE A 144 -18.09 -27.47 16.77
C PHE A 144 -19.55 -27.27 16.36
N ARG A 145 -20.41 -26.94 17.36
CA ARG A 145 -21.87 -26.74 17.13
C ARG A 145 -22.15 -25.59 16.15
N HIS A 146 -21.40 -24.49 16.25
CA HIS A 146 -21.54 -23.31 15.38
C HIS A 146 -20.30 -23.14 14.50
N ARG A 147 -20.15 -23.98 13.48
CA ARG A 147 -18.96 -24.04 12.61
C ARG A 147 -18.62 -22.70 11.98
N TRP A 148 -19.63 -21.94 11.57
CA TRP A 148 -19.42 -20.63 10.92
C TRP A 148 -18.76 -19.60 11.87
N LEU A 149 -19.12 -19.57 13.17
CA LEU A 149 -18.49 -18.69 14.15
C LEU A 149 -17.01 -19.06 14.36
N TRP A 150 -16.72 -20.35 14.45
CA TRP A 150 -15.34 -20.84 14.57
C TRP A 150 -14.55 -20.57 13.31
N THR A 151 -15.18 -20.67 12.13
CA THR A 151 -14.55 -20.30 10.85
C THR A 151 -14.14 -18.82 10.85
N ILE A 152 -15.05 -17.91 11.19
CA ILE A 152 -14.75 -16.49 11.29
C ILE A 152 -13.62 -16.24 12.30
N GLY A 153 -13.72 -16.85 13.49
CA GLY A 153 -12.68 -16.72 14.52
C GLY A 153 -11.31 -17.22 14.04
N CYS A 154 -11.23 -18.33 13.33
CA CYS A 154 -9.99 -18.87 12.78
C CYS A 154 -9.38 -17.97 11.70
N LEU A 155 -10.21 -17.27 10.92
CA LEU A 155 -9.75 -16.37 9.87
C LEU A 155 -9.13 -15.07 10.43
N VAL A 156 -9.41 -14.75 11.71
CA VAL A 156 -8.96 -13.50 12.32
C VAL A 156 -7.67 -13.73 13.11
N GLY A 157 -6.59 -13.11 12.66
CA GLY A 157 -5.38 -12.90 13.44
C GLY A 157 -5.48 -11.60 14.22
N VAL A 158 -5.15 -11.64 15.49
CA VAL A 158 -5.08 -10.46 16.36
C VAL A 158 -3.62 -10.15 16.66
N THR A 159 -3.33 -8.91 17.02
CA THR A 159 -1.95 -8.51 17.35
C THR A 159 -0.98 -8.75 16.19
N THR A 160 -0.61 -7.71 15.48
CA THR A 160 0.16 -7.84 14.25
C THR A 160 1.59 -7.36 14.43
N LEU A 161 2.55 -8.20 14.04
CA LEU A 161 3.93 -7.82 13.80
C LEU A 161 4.09 -7.51 12.32
N ARG A 162 4.62 -6.34 12.01
CA ARG A 162 4.89 -5.88 10.64
C ARG A 162 6.38 -5.71 10.42
N LEU A 163 6.84 -6.06 9.24
CA LEU A 163 8.22 -5.88 8.79
C LEU A 163 8.23 -5.07 7.51
N ASN A 164 8.95 -3.97 7.50
CA ASN A 164 9.29 -3.27 6.27
C ASN A 164 10.41 -4.06 5.55
N TRP A 165 10.11 -4.58 4.35
CA TRP A 165 11.04 -5.43 3.61
C TRP A 165 12.31 -4.69 3.17
N SER A 166 12.22 -3.41 2.86
CA SER A 166 13.38 -2.64 2.39
C SER A 166 14.29 -2.21 3.52
N THR A 167 13.74 -1.67 4.61
CA THR A 167 14.52 -1.15 5.75
C THR A 167 14.86 -2.22 6.78
N GLY A 168 14.06 -3.31 6.87
CA GLY A 168 14.17 -4.31 7.91
C GLY A 168 13.58 -3.90 9.26
N GLU A 169 12.90 -2.75 9.32
CA GLU A 169 12.29 -2.24 10.55
C GLU A 169 11.03 -3.02 10.91
N PHE A 170 10.87 -3.27 12.21
CA PHE A 170 9.69 -3.90 12.78
C PHE A 170 8.75 -2.90 13.40
N TYR A 171 7.46 -3.14 13.21
CA TYR A 171 6.38 -2.40 13.83
C TYR A 171 5.44 -3.38 14.52
N PHE A 172 5.24 -3.21 15.81
CA PHE A 172 4.31 -4.00 16.59
C PHE A 172 2.99 -3.24 16.76
N GLN A 173 1.89 -3.88 16.39
CA GLN A 173 0.55 -3.33 16.52
C GLN A 173 -0.29 -4.23 17.43
N PRO A 174 -0.46 -3.87 18.71
CA PRO A 174 -1.09 -4.74 19.73
C PRO A 174 -2.57 -5.00 19.45
N ILE A 175 -3.28 -4.01 18.87
CA ILE A 175 -4.69 -4.13 18.52
C ILE A 175 -4.82 -3.99 17.02
N SER A 176 -4.94 -5.10 16.31
CA SER A 176 -5.16 -5.13 14.87
C SER A 176 -5.85 -6.42 14.48
N VAL A 177 -6.55 -6.39 13.35
CA VAL A 177 -7.22 -7.56 12.76
C VAL A 177 -6.57 -7.83 11.42
N LEU A 178 -6.10 -9.06 11.25
CA LEU A 178 -5.48 -9.52 10.01
C LEU A 178 -6.19 -10.79 9.52
N LEU A 179 -6.73 -10.76 8.31
CA LEU A 179 -7.33 -11.93 7.71
C LEU A 179 -6.27 -12.99 7.37
N PHE A 180 -6.58 -14.26 7.62
CA PHE A 180 -5.69 -15.41 7.45
C PHE A 180 -4.38 -15.32 8.28
N SER A 181 -4.32 -14.38 9.23
CA SER A 181 -3.15 -14.15 10.10
C SER A 181 -1.84 -13.85 9.37
N ALA A 182 -1.89 -13.54 8.08
CA ALA A 182 -0.73 -13.15 7.28
C ALA A 182 -1.16 -12.23 6.14
N ALA A 183 -0.36 -11.19 5.84
CA ALA A 183 -0.54 -10.32 4.69
C ALA A 183 0.79 -9.77 4.19
N ALA A 184 0.85 -9.52 2.88
CA ALA A 184 1.92 -8.75 2.26
C ALA A 184 1.27 -7.60 1.47
N THR A 185 1.67 -6.38 1.74
CA THR A 185 1.09 -5.18 1.13
C THR A 185 2.17 -4.28 0.58
N LYS A 186 1.88 -3.64 -0.54
CA LYS A 186 2.72 -2.61 -1.15
C LYS A 186 1.80 -1.48 -1.63
N GLN A 187 1.70 -0.42 -0.86
CA GLN A 187 0.89 0.75 -1.20
C GLN A 187 1.59 2.03 -0.74
N PRO A 188 1.79 2.99 -1.64
CA PRO A 188 1.61 2.96 -3.10
C PRO A 188 2.62 2.06 -3.82
N ILE A 189 2.52 1.93 -5.15
CA ILE A 189 3.29 0.95 -5.96
C ILE A 189 4.82 1.07 -5.79
N TYR A 190 5.33 2.25 -5.45
CA TYR A 190 6.74 2.53 -5.18
C TYR A 190 7.13 2.40 -3.70
N ALA A 191 6.16 2.16 -2.81
CA ALA A 191 6.45 1.95 -1.39
C ALA A 191 7.18 0.62 -1.16
N PRO A 192 7.87 0.48 -0.03
CA PRO A 192 8.41 -0.81 0.37
C PRO A 192 7.29 -1.83 0.62
N TRP A 193 7.60 -3.10 0.39
CA TRP A 193 6.74 -4.18 0.84
C TRP A 193 6.68 -4.20 2.36
N VAL A 194 5.47 -4.29 2.89
CA VAL A 194 5.22 -4.50 4.32
C VAL A 194 4.65 -5.90 4.50
N LEU A 195 5.41 -6.76 5.14
CA LEU A 195 4.97 -8.07 5.56
C LEU A 195 4.31 -7.97 6.93
N ALA A 196 3.20 -8.67 7.12
CA ALA A 196 2.46 -8.65 8.37
C ALA A 196 2.08 -10.08 8.80
N VAL A 197 2.31 -10.40 10.07
CA VAL A 197 1.87 -11.65 10.69
C VAL A 197 1.07 -11.34 11.95
N GLY A 198 -0.11 -11.95 12.06
CA GLY A 198 -0.99 -11.85 13.22
C GLY A 198 -1.00 -13.15 14.02
N ALA A 199 -1.27 -13.08 15.32
CA ALA A 199 -1.42 -14.26 16.15
C ALA A 199 -2.75 -14.97 15.87
N PRO A 200 -2.77 -16.23 15.36
CA PRO A 200 -3.98 -16.98 15.05
C PRO A 200 -4.57 -17.67 16.30
N LEU A 201 -4.91 -16.89 17.33
CA LEU A 201 -5.26 -17.42 18.65
C LEU A 201 -6.42 -18.41 18.61
N VAL A 202 -7.51 -18.07 17.91
CA VAL A 202 -8.67 -18.96 17.80
C VAL A 202 -8.33 -20.24 17.03
N ALA A 203 -7.52 -20.13 15.98
CA ALA A 203 -7.04 -21.29 15.24
C ALA A 203 -6.21 -22.24 16.11
N LEU A 204 -5.34 -21.69 16.95
CA LEU A 204 -4.58 -22.48 17.93
C LEU A 204 -5.50 -23.18 18.93
N VAL A 205 -6.48 -22.47 19.49
CA VAL A 205 -7.48 -23.08 20.40
C VAL A 205 -8.22 -24.25 19.72
N VAL A 206 -8.63 -24.06 18.45
CA VAL A 206 -9.29 -25.11 17.66
C VAL A 206 -8.36 -26.32 17.51
N LEU A 207 -7.09 -26.12 17.20
CA LEU A 207 -6.12 -27.22 17.02
C LEU A 207 -5.77 -27.94 18.32
N LEU A 208 -5.77 -27.24 19.45
CA LEU A 208 -5.43 -27.81 20.76
C LEU A 208 -6.64 -28.50 21.43
N ARG A 209 -7.87 -28.18 21.04
CA ARG A 209 -9.08 -28.75 21.63
C ARG A 209 -9.15 -30.26 21.37
N ARG A 210 -8.97 -31.06 22.40
CA ARG A 210 -9.11 -32.54 22.32
C ARG A 210 -10.59 -32.93 22.28
N LYS A 211 -10.90 -34.09 21.65
CA LYS A 211 -12.19 -34.76 21.86
C LYS A 211 -12.22 -35.15 23.33
N GLY A 212 -13.09 -34.53 24.12
CA GLY A 212 -13.36 -35.01 25.47
C GLY A 212 -13.73 -36.48 25.38
N HIS A 213 -13.10 -37.34 26.13
CA HIS A 213 -13.66 -38.68 26.38
C HIS A 213 -15.07 -38.45 26.96
N PRO A 214 -16.13 -39.06 26.43
CA PRO A 214 -17.37 -39.11 27.19
C PRO A 214 -17.01 -39.74 28.52
N ALA A 215 -17.27 -39.03 29.63
CA ALA A 215 -17.24 -39.63 30.93
C ALA A 215 -18.21 -40.83 30.88
N ALA A 216 -17.70 -42.02 31.14
CA ALA A 216 -18.44 -43.24 31.23
C ALA A 216 -19.47 -43.14 32.37
#